data_e50c78e8677f6cba94cdc34523cd8c1a
#
_entry.id   e50c78e8677f6cba94cdc34523cd8c1a
#
_cell.length_a   1.000
_cell.length_b   1.000
_cell.length_c   1.000
_cell.angle_alpha   90.00
_cell.angle_beta   90.00
_cell.angle_gamma   90.00
#
_symmetry.space_group_name_H-M   'P 1'
#
loop_
_entity.id
_entity.type
_entity.pdbx_description
1 polymer ?
#
loop_
_entity_poly.entity_id
_entity_poly.type
_entity_poly.pdbx_seq_one_letter_code
_entity_poly.pdbx_strand_id
1 'polypeptide(L)'
;MRTQPPAADLRAGRDYPFSYAELRAWFRDDDACIDYLEWLRWPDGFVCPRCVSAGGWRMGDRRFWCERCRRRVSVTMGTIFHRTRTPLTVWFAAGWFMTSAKNGVSAKTLHRLLGFGSYQTAWTMLHRFRAAMVRPGRDRLAGDVEVDETYVGGVKPGKRGRGAAGKVLVVVAVELRKPKGFGRCRLRVVPNARAPALRSFLLDCVEPGAVVVTDGLAPYPAAIGNDYGHEPFSIAGSGVNSHVALPGVHRVASLVKRWLLGTHQGAVEGDHLQGYLDEFAFRYHAAPLGVPGSPVSTSARTGGPGRARHLQVARRELGAQA
;
A
#
# COMPACT_ATOMS: atom_id res chain seq x y z
N MET A 1 -18.94 -14.04 22.71
CA MET A 1 -18.48 -13.37 21.47
C MET A 1 -17.71 -12.10 21.87
N ARG A 2 -16.45 -11.93 21.44
CA ARG A 2 -15.75 -10.67 21.70
C ARG A 2 -16.25 -9.65 20.69
N THR A 3 -16.85 -8.55 21.15
CA THR A 3 -17.19 -7.41 20.29
C THR A 3 -15.92 -6.83 19.70
N GLN A 4 -15.92 -6.55 18.42
CA GLN A 4 -14.75 -6.01 17.73
C GLN A 4 -14.60 -4.52 18.09
N PRO A 5 -13.44 -4.06 18.61
CA PRO A 5 -13.19 -2.65 18.83
C PRO A 5 -13.10 -1.89 17.48
N PRO A 6 -13.40 -0.58 17.43
CA PRO A 6 -13.17 0.24 16.24
C PRO A 6 -11.72 0.12 15.76
N ALA A 7 -11.49 0.34 14.45
CA ALA A 7 -10.16 0.13 13.85
C ALA A 7 -9.02 0.92 14.51
N ALA A 8 -9.35 2.06 15.12
CA ALA A 8 -8.39 2.91 15.85
C ALA A 8 -7.91 2.31 17.18
N ASP A 9 -8.68 1.37 17.76
CA ASP A 9 -8.45 0.85 19.11
C ASP A 9 -7.87 -0.57 19.13
N LEU A 10 -7.48 -1.12 17.99
CA LEU A 10 -6.84 -2.44 17.91
C LEU A 10 -5.46 -2.42 18.57
N ARG A 11 -5.23 -3.35 19.52
CA ARG A 11 -4.00 -3.42 20.33
C ARG A 11 -3.21 -4.69 20.05
N ALA A 12 -1.88 -4.53 19.91
CA ALA A 12 -0.95 -5.64 19.82
C ALA A 12 -0.98 -6.51 21.10
N GLY A 13 -0.88 -7.83 20.95
CA GLY A 13 -0.95 -8.78 22.06
C GLY A 13 -2.39 -9.08 22.54
N ARG A 14 -3.38 -8.26 22.12
CA ARG A 14 -4.79 -8.44 22.45
C ARG A 14 -5.65 -8.80 21.22
N ASP A 15 -5.55 -8.00 20.18
CA ASP A 15 -6.37 -8.10 18.98
C ASP A 15 -5.59 -8.61 17.78
N TYR A 16 -4.26 -8.52 17.83
CA TYR A 16 -3.31 -9.09 16.88
C TYR A 16 -1.98 -9.40 17.55
N PRO A 17 -1.19 -10.36 17.01
CA PRO A 17 0.09 -10.75 17.59
C PRO A 17 1.08 -9.59 17.68
N PHE A 18 1.79 -9.52 18.79
CA PHE A 18 2.87 -8.57 19.02
C PHE A 18 4.21 -9.05 18.46
N SER A 19 4.42 -10.38 18.44
CA SER A 19 5.64 -11.03 18.01
C SER A 19 5.37 -12.17 17.04
N TYR A 20 6.40 -12.64 16.33
CA TYR A 20 6.27 -13.82 15.47
C TYR A 20 6.00 -15.11 16.28
N ALA A 21 6.50 -15.19 17.51
CA ALA A 21 6.20 -16.29 18.40
C ALA A 21 4.72 -16.33 18.77
N GLU A 22 4.14 -15.17 19.11
CA GLU A 22 2.70 -15.05 19.34
C GLU A 22 1.89 -15.36 18.07
N LEU A 23 2.32 -14.90 16.90
CA LEU A 23 1.65 -15.22 15.65
C LEU A 23 1.54 -16.74 15.47
N ARG A 24 2.62 -17.48 15.71
CA ARG A 24 2.60 -18.94 15.62
C ARG A 24 1.72 -19.60 16.70
N ALA A 25 1.70 -19.04 17.89
CA ALA A 25 0.88 -19.55 18.98
C ALA A 25 -0.63 -19.31 18.73
N TRP A 26 -0.99 -18.14 18.18
CA TRP A 26 -2.39 -17.80 17.88
C TRP A 26 -2.90 -18.55 16.66
N PHE A 27 -2.08 -18.68 15.61
CA PHE A 27 -2.44 -19.28 14.32
C PHE A 27 -1.70 -20.60 14.11
N ARG A 28 -1.90 -21.53 15.07
CA ARG A 28 -1.27 -22.85 15.09
C ARG A 28 -1.71 -23.75 13.94
N ASP A 29 -2.93 -23.53 13.43
CA ASP A 29 -3.58 -24.30 12.37
C ASP A 29 -4.49 -23.39 11.54
N ASP A 30 -5.00 -23.91 10.43
CA ASP A 30 -5.91 -23.18 9.54
C ASP A 30 -7.24 -22.86 10.20
N ASP A 31 -7.69 -23.66 11.17
CA ASP A 31 -8.92 -23.42 11.91
C ASP A 31 -8.84 -22.15 12.74
N ALA A 32 -7.74 -21.95 13.45
CA ALA A 32 -7.49 -20.72 14.20
C ALA A 32 -7.41 -19.48 13.27
N CYS A 33 -6.86 -19.65 12.07
CA CYS A 33 -6.84 -18.60 11.05
C CYS A 33 -8.26 -18.28 10.56
N ILE A 34 -9.10 -19.29 10.31
CA ILE A 34 -10.50 -19.15 9.89
C ILE A 34 -11.29 -18.39 10.95
N ASP A 35 -11.20 -18.80 12.22
CA ASP A 35 -11.90 -18.15 13.34
C ASP A 35 -11.52 -16.66 13.45
N TYR A 36 -10.24 -16.35 13.25
CA TYR A 36 -9.76 -14.97 13.25
C TYR A 36 -10.26 -14.15 12.05
N LEU A 37 -10.28 -14.76 10.85
CA LEU A 37 -10.83 -14.11 9.65
C LEU A 37 -12.34 -13.88 9.77
N GLU A 38 -13.08 -14.78 10.39
CA GLU A 38 -14.51 -14.62 10.69
C GLU A 38 -14.74 -13.43 11.62
N TRP A 39 -13.97 -13.35 12.70
CA TRP A 39 -14.02 -12.22 13.64
C TRP A 39 -13.72 -10.88 12.97
N LEU A 40 -12.74 -10.84 12.04
CA LEU A 40 -12.42 -9.63 11.28
C LEU A 40 -13.51 -9.26 10.27
N ARG A 41 -14.07 -10.25 9.58
CA ARG A 41 -14.97 -10.04 8.44
C ARG A 41 -16.39 -9.72 8.87
N TRP A 42 -16.88 -10.41 9.87
CA TRP A 42 -18.26 -10.37 10.30
C TRP A 42 -18.40 -10.08 11.80
N PRO A 43 -17.99 -8.88 12.25
CA PRO A 43 -18.02 -8.50 13.66
C PRO A 43 -19.44 -8.53 14.24
N ASP A 44 -20.44 -8.18 13.43
CA ASP A 44 -21.85 -8.09 13.79
C ASP A 44 -22.66 -9.30 13.33
N GLY A 45 -21.98 -10.37 12.89
CA GLY A 45 -22.61 -11.58 12.37
C GLY A 45 -22.44 -11.76 10.87
N PHE A 46 -22.75 -12.97 10.40
CA PHE A 46 -22.52 -13.36 9.01
C PHE A 46 -23.29 -12.51 8.01
N VAL A 47 -22.60 -11.96 7.03
CA VAL A 47 -23.12 -11.31 5.82
C VAL A 47 -22.59 -12.07 4.61
N CYS A 48 -23.49 -12.54 3.77
CA CYS A 48 -23.12 -13.34 2.60
C CYS A 48 -22.36 -12.50 1.57
N PRO A 49 -21.11 -12.85 1.20
CA PRO A 49 -20.33 -12.09 0.21
C PRO A 49 -20.84 -12.23 -1.22
N ARG A 50 -21.85 -13.06 -1.45
CA ARG A 50 -22.43 -13.29 -2.78
C ARG A 50 -23.70 -12.46 -3.04
N CYS A 51 -24.60 -12.41 -2.06
CA CYS A 51 -25.89 -11.73 -2.20
C CYS A 51 -26.07 -10.56 -1.21
N VAL A 52 -25.03 -10.25 -0.44
CA VAL A 52 -24.97 -9.14 0.52
C VAL A 52 -26.12 -9.15 1.54
N SER A 53 -26.67 -10.35 1.86
CA SER A 53 -27.70 -10.50 2.87
C SER A 53 -27.12 -11.02 4.17
N ALA A 54 -27.61 -10.50 5.27
CA ALA A 54 -27.44 -11.09 6.59
C ALA A 54 -28.30 -12.37 6.70
N GLY A 55 -27.95 -13.23 7.65
CA GLY A 55 -28.65 -14.48 7.92
C GLY A 55 -27.98 -15.71 7.32
N GLY A 56 -27.77 -16.68 8.19
CA GLY A 56 -27.09 -17.92 7.90
C GLY A 56 -26.41 -18.51 9.12
N TRP A 57 -25.89 -19.71 8.99
CA TRP A 57 -25.22 -20.40 10.08
C TRP A 57 -23.92 -21.06 9.63
N ARG A 58 -23.01 -21.21 10.57
CA ARG A 58 -21.75 -21.92 10.36
C ARG A 58 -22.01 -23.43 10.30
N MET A 59 -21.45 -24.06 9.30
CA MET A 59 -21.52 -25.51 9.10
C MET A 59 -20.31 -26.19 9.76
N GLY A 60 -20.38 -27.50 9.93
CA GLY A 60 -19.29 -28.30 10.50
C GLY A 60 -18.00 -28.30 9.68
N ASP A 61 -18.10 -28.02 8.37
CA ASP A 61 -16.95 -27.87 7.45
C ASP A 61 -16.35 -26.45 7.39
N ARG A 62 -16.65 -25.63 8.40
CA ARG A 62 -16.17 -24.23 8.53
C ARG A 62 -16.68 -23.27 7.45
N ARG A 63 -17.62 -23.68 6.62
CA ARG A 63 -18.31 -22.79 5.68
C ARG A 63 -19.60 -22.27 6.30
N PHE A 64 -20.13 -21.20 5.74
CA PHE A 64 -21.43 -20.66 6.09
C PHE A 64 -22.47 -21.05 5.05
N TRP A 65 -23.65 -21.42 5.51
CA TRP A 65 -24.83 -21.55 4.68
C TRP A 65 -25.59 -20.22 4.70
N CYS A 66 -25.81 -19.63 3.54
CA CYS A 66 -26.61 -18.40 3.43
C CYS A 66 -28.10 -18.76 3.29
N GLU A 67 -28.93 -18.23 4.14
CA GLU A 67 -30.38 -18.45 4.11
C GLU A 67 -31.03 -17.95 2.82
N ARG A 68 -30.60 -16.75 2.35
CA ARG A 68 -31.21 -16.10 1.18
C ARG A 68 -30.84 -16.79 -0.13
N CYS A 69 -29.55 -16.92 -0.44
CA CYS A 69 -29.12 -17.49 -1.72
C CYS A 69 -28.89 -18.99 -1.71
N ARG A 70 -29.08 -19.66 -0.56
CA ARG A 70 -28.92 -21.10 -0.35
C ARG A 70 -27.60 -21.66 -0.88
N ARG A 71 -26.50 -20.92 -0.64
CA ARG A 71 -25.16 -21.29 -1.07
C ARG A 71 -24.22 -21.44 0.12
N ARG A 72 -23.25 -22.34 -0.05
CA ARG A 72 -22.13 -22.50 0.88
C ARG A 72 -21.07 -21.46 0.57
N VAL A 73 -20.62 -20.73 1.57
CA VAL A 73 -19.67 -19.61 1.45
C VAL A 73 -18.54 -19.79 2.44
N SER A 74 -17.31 -19.67 1.99
CA SER A 74 -16.16 -19.65 2.90
C SER A 74 -15.84 -18.21 3.33
N VAL A 75 -15.21 -18.07 4.50
CA VAL A 75 -14.70 -16.77 4.97
C VAL A 75 -13.69 -16.15 3.99
N THR A 76 -13.01 -16.96 3.21
CA THR A 76 -12.01 -16.53 2.22
C THR A 76 -12.60 -16.09 0.87
N MET A 77 -13.91 -16.34 0.63
CA MET A 77 -14.55 -16.01 -0.64
C MET A 77 -14.49 -14.49 -0.91
N GLY A 78 -13.99 -14.11 -2.10
CA GLY A 78 -13.88 -12.69 -2.50
C GLY A 78 -12.73 -11.93 -1.84
N THR A 79 -11.90 -12.55 -1.03
CA THR A 79 -10.72 -11.95 -0.39
C THR A 79 -9.44 -12.31 -1.12
N ILE A 80 -8.31 -11.76 -0.68
CA ILE A 80 -6.97 -12.16 -1.19
C ILE A 80 -6.69 -13.66 -1.00
N PHE A 81 -7.38 -14.33 -0.09
CA PHE A 81 -7.29 -15.75 0.17
C PHE A 81 -8.22 -16.60 -0.70
N HIS A 82 -9.00 -15.98 -1.60
CA HIS A 82 -9.98 -16.69 -2.42
C HIS A 82 -9.31 -17.78 -3.25
N ARG A 83 -9.88 -19.01 -3.16
CA ARG A 83 -9.39 -20.21 -3.87
C ARG A 83 -7.91 -20.53 -3.61
N THR A 84 -7.39 -20.15 -2.47
CA THR A 84 -6.01 -20.56 -2.10
C THR A 84 -5.96 -22.08 -1.86
N ARG A 85 -4.84 -22.68 -2.31
CA ARG A 85 -4.45 -24.04 -1.92
C ARG A 85 -3.33 -24.04 -0.89
N THR A 86 -2.74 -22.86 -0.65
CA THR A 86 -1.72 -22.68 0.38
C THR A 86 -2.41 -22.55 1.72
N PRO A 87 -1.95 -23.21 2.78
CA PRO A 87 -2.50 -23.09 4.13
C PRO A 87 -2.59 -21.63 4.58
N LEU A 88 -3.62 -21.30 5.34
CA LEU A 88 -3.82 -19.93 5.86
C LEU A 88 -2.73 -19.54 6.85
N THR A 89 -2.21 -20.49 7.63
CA THR A 89 -1.05 -20.28 8.51
C THR A 89 0.16 -19.74 7.75
N VAL A 90 0.39 -20.24 6.53
CA VAL A 90 1.48 -19.76 5.65
C VAL A 90 1.18 -18.36 5.13
N TRP A 91 -0.08 -18.05 4.80
CA TRP A 91 -0.51 -16.70 4.43
C TRP A 91 -0.31 -15.70 5.55
N PHE A 92 -0.65 -16.06 6.78
CA PHE A 92 -0.47 -15.20 7.95
C PHE A 92 1.00 -14.95 8.23
N ALA A 93 1.86 -15.97 8.12
CA ALA A 93 3.30 -15.81 8.23
C ALA A 93 3.87 -14.90 7.13
N ALA A 94 3.42 -15.07 5.87
CA ALA A 94 3.81 -14.21 4.76
C ALA A 94 3.41 -12.75 4.98
N GLY A 95 2.18 -12.51 5.42
CA GLY A 95 1.68 -11.18 5.79
C GLY A 95 2.51 -10.55 6.92
N TRP A 96 2.89 -11.35 7.93
CA TRP A 96 3.77 -10.91 9.00
C TRP A 96 5.13 -10.43 8.46
N PHE A 97 5.83 -11.26 7.68
CA PHE A 97 7.14 -10.88 7.13
C PHE A 97 7.04 -9.65 6.22
N MET A 98 6.00 -9.59 5.39
CA MET A 98 5.80 -8.45 4.51
C MET A 98 5.58 -7.15 5.26
N THR A 99 4.87 -7.15 6.38
CA THR A 99 4.49 -5.91 7.09
C THR A 99 5.43 -5.52 8.21
N SER A 100 6.07 -6.49 8.88
CA SER A 100 6.98 -6.24 10.02
C SER A 100 8.40 -5.88 9.57
N ALA A 101 8.87 -6.39 8.43
CA ALA A 101 10.20 -6.07 7.92
C ALA A 101 10.27 -4.59 7.48
N LYS A 102 11.27 -3.83 7.99
CA LYS A 102 11.46 -2.40 7.70
C LYS A 102 11.47 -2.10 6.21
N ASN A 103 12.17 -2.90 5.44
CA ASN A 103 12.33 -2.71 3.99
C ASN A 103 11.40 -3.64 3.18
N GLY A 104 10.45 -4.33 3.82
CA GLY A 104 9.66 -5.35 3.17
C GLY A 104 10.40 -6.64 2.90
N VAL A 105 9.82 -7.51 2.10
CA VAL A 105 10.39 -8.81 1.75
C VAL A 105 10.28 -9.05 0.24
N SER A 106 11.34 -9.57 -0.38
CA SER A 106 11.29 -10.00 -1.78
C SER A 106 10.62 -11.38 -1.90
N ALA A 107 10.07 -11.69 -3.08
CA ALA A 107 9.49 -13.00 -3.33
C ALA A 107 10.52 -14.13 -3.17
N LYS A 108 11.79 -13.90 -3.54
CA LYS A 108 12.88 -14.86 -3.35
C LYS A 108 13.17 -15.11 -1.87
N THR A 109 13.18 -14.06 -1.06
CA THR A 109 13.36 -14.19 0.39
C THR A 109 12.18 -14.91 1.03
N LEU A 110 10.95 -14.53 0.68
CA LEU A 110 9.74 -15.17 1.21
C LEU A 110 9.65 -16.66 0.81
N HIS A 111 9.99 -16.98 -0.44
CA HIS A 111 10.07 -18.36 -0.92
C HIS A 111 11.00 -19.22 -0.06
N ARG A 112 12.18 -18.70 0.29
CA ARG A 112 13.15 -19.41 1.14
C ARG A 112 12.69 -19.52 2.60
N LEU A 113 12.14 -18.44 3.15
CA LEU A 113 11.71 -18.40 4.56
C LEU A 113 10.56 -19.35 4.87
N LEU A 114 9.61 -19.50 3.94
CA LEU A 114 8.38 -20.27 4.15
C LEU A 114 8.39 -21.62 3.42
N GLY A 115 9.48 -21.96 2.71
CA GLY A 115 9.62 -23.25 2.06
C GLY A 115 8.59 -23.52 0.97
N PHE A 116 8.20 -22.52 0.19
CA PHE A 116 7.25 -22.72 -0.92
C PHE A 116 7.84 -23.67 -1.96
N GLY A 117 7.02 -24.54 -2.54
CA GLY A 117 7.41 -25.39 -3.65
C GLY A 117 7.69 -24.62 -4.95
N SER A 118 7.28 -23.36 -5.06
CA SER A 118 7.43 -22.52 -6.25
C SER A 118 7.64 -21.06 -5.88
N TYR A 119 8.61 -20.42 -6.56
CA TYR A 119 8.81 -18.97 -6.51
C TYR A 119 7.54 -18.20 -6.91
N GLN A 120 6.82 -18.70 -7.92
CA GLN A 120 5.59 -18.08 -8.42
C GLN A 120 4.50 -17.98 -7.34
N THR A 121 4.43 -18.96 -6.43
CA THR A 121 3.49 -18.92 -5.30
C THR A 121 3.81 -17.74 -4.37
N ALA A 122 5.08 -17.58 -3.99
CA ALA A 122 5.50 -16.47 -3.14
C ALA A 122 5.27 -15.11 -3.84
N TRP A 123 5.58 -15.02 -5.13
CA TRP A 123 5.40 -13.82 -5.93
C TRP A 123 3.93 -13.43 -6.03
N THR A 124 3.06 -14.37 -6.41
CA THR A 124 1.60 -14.15 -6.50
C THR A 124 1.00 -13.73 -5.15
N MET A 125 1.43 -14.36 -4.07
CA MET A 125 1.00 -14.03 -2.71
C MET A 125 1.33 -12.58 -2.35
N LEU A 126 2.57 -12.13 -2.60
CA LEU A 126 2.97 -10.74 -2.36
C LEU A 126 2.17 -9.75 -3.22
N HIS A 127 1.86 -10.09 -4.47
CA HIS A 127 1.04 -9.23 -5.33
C HIS A 127 -0.41 -9.12 -4.84
N ARG A 128 -0.99 -10.21 -4.32
CA ARG A 128 -2.32 -10.13 -3.67
C ARG A 128 -2.29 -9.24 -2.43
N PHE A 129 -1.23 -9.30 -1.61
CA PHE A 129 -1.06 -8.37 -0.48
C PHE A 129 -0.91 -6.92 -0.95
N ARG A 130 -0.16 -6.66 -2.03
CA ARG A 130 -0.02 -5.30 -2.61
C ARG A 130 -1.36 -4.73 -3.04
N ALA A 131 -2.19 -5.52 -3.72
CA ALA A 131 -3.54 -5.12 -4.09
C ALA A 131 -4.37 -4.71 -2.86
N ALA A 132 -4.27 -5.46 -1.74
CA ALA A 132 -4.94 -5.15 -0.49
C ALA A 132 -4.43 -3.89 0.24
N MET A 133 -3.24 -3.40 -0.10
CA MET A 133 -2.68 -2.18 0.52
C MET A 133 -3.32 -0.89 0.00
N VAL A 134 -4.04 -0.95 -1.11
CA VAL A 134 -4.75 0.18 -1.68
C VAL A 134 -6.19 0.19 -1.20
N ARG A 135 -6.56 1.17 -0.37
CA ARG A 135 -7.95 1.34 0.06
C ARG A 135 -8.78 1.96 -1.08
N PRO A 136 -9.90 1.34 -1.50
CA PRO A 136 -10.86 2.00 -2.37
C PRO A 136 -11.35 3.30 -1.73
N GLY A 137 -11.53 4.37 -2.52
CA GLY A 137 -11.99 5.66 -2.03
C GLY A 137 -11.05 6.29 -0.98
N ARG A 138 -9.73 6.03 -1.06
CA ARG A 138 -8.74 6.67 -0.17
C ARG A 138 -8.78 8.19 -0.31
N ASP A 139 -8.64 8.89 0.82
CA ASP A 139 -8.65 10.35 0.87
C ASP A 139 -7.62 10.94 -0.09
N ARG A 140 -8.00 11.99 -0.82
CA ARG A 140 -7.12 12.74 -1.69
C ARG A 140 -6.12 13.55 -0.88
N LEU A 141 -5.02 13.96 -1.50
CA LEU A 141 -4.04 14.86 -0.91
C LEU A 141 -4.62 16.27 -0.87
N ALA A 142 -4.40 17.00 0.22
CA ALA A 142 -5.00 18.32 0.45
C ALA A 142 -3.94 19.37 0.83
N GLY A 143 -4.33 20.64 0.77
CA GLY A 143 -3.44 21.78 1.05
C GLY A 143 -2.42 21.98 -0.04
N ASP A 144 -1.16 22.26 0.32
CA ASP A 144 -0.08 22.43 -0.64
C ASP A 144 0.47 21.05 -1.02
N VAL A 145 0.54 20.76 -2.31
CA VAL A 145 0.96 19.45 -2.84
C VAL A 145 2.01 19.62 -3.91
N GLU A 146 3.24 19.17 -3.63
CA GLU A 146 4.28 19.06 -4.66
C GLU A 146 3.96 17.94 -5.63
N VAL A 147 4.12 18.20 -6.93
CA VAL A 147 3.92 17.20 -8.00
C VAL A 147 5.06 17.29 -9.01
N ASP A 148 5.66 16.15 -9.33
CA ASP A 148 6.73 16.01 -10.33
C ASP A 148 6.75 14.60 -10.90
N GLU A 149 7.45 14.41 -12.02
CA GLU A 149 7.64 13.10 -12.64
C GLU A 149 9.04 12.56 -12.38
N THR A 150 9.11 11.25 -12.28
CA THR A 150 10.38 10.54 -12.20
C THR A 150 10.37 9.27 -13.02
N TYR A 151 11.54 8.88 -13.52
CA TYR A 151 11.72 7.61 -14.21
C TYR A 151 12.18 6.53 -13.23
N VAL A 152 11.48 5.39 -13.24
CA VAL A 152 11.79 4.20 -12.46
C VAL A 152 12.07 3.05 -13.42
N GLY A 153 13.07 2.23 -13.13
CA GLY A 153 13.42 1.06 -13.94
C GLY A 153 14.87 0.65 -13.77
N GLY A 154 15.20 -0.56 -14.26
CA GLY A 154 16.52 -1.14 -14.15
C GLY A 154 17.64 -0.32 -14.80
N VAL A 155 18.86 -0.55 -14.33
CA VAL A 155 20.07 0.00 -14.95
C VAL A 155 20.30 -0.70 -16.28
N LYS A 156 19.83 -0.10 -17.39
CA LYS A 156 20.28 -0.48 -18.71
C LYS A 156 21.31 0.56 -19.17
N PRO A 157 22.47 0.15 -19.70
CA PRO A 157 23.42 1.07 -20.32
C PRO A 157 22.72 1.79 -21.48
N GLY A 158 22.92 3.11 -21.60
CA GLY A 158 22.33 3.90 -22.67
C GLY A 158 21.88 5.30 -22.24
N LYS A 159 21.01 5.91 -23.04
CA LYS A 159 20.53 7.27 -22.90
C LYS A 159 19.91 7.53 -21.52
N ARG A 160 20.31 8.62 -20.85
CA ARG A 160 19.73 9.07 -19.58
C ARG A 160 18.54 10.02 -19.83
N GLY A 161 17.52 9.98 -18.96
CA GLY A 161 16.39 10.90 -19.04
C GLY A 161 15.23 10.40 -19.92
N ARG A 162 14.51 11.33 -20.53
CA ARG A 162 13.34 11.06 -21.37
C ARG A 162 13.72 10.19 -22.57
N GLY A 163 12.94 9.10 -22.80
CA GLY A 163 13.16 8.15 -23.89
C GLY A 163 14.20 7.06 -23.61
N ALA A 164 14.66 6.89 -22.37
CA ALA A 164 15.51 5.77 -22.00
C ALA A 164 14.73 4.45 -22.02
N ALA A 165 15.16 3.50 -22.89
CA ALA A 165 14.51 2.20 -23.04
C ALA A 165 14.42 1.43 -21.70
N GLY A 166 13.24 0.89 -21.40
CA GLY A 166 13.01 0.09 -20.19
C GLY A 166 12.81 0.87 -18.89
N LYS A 167 12.66 2.20 -18.98
CA LYS A 167 12.26 3.02 -17.85
C LYS A 167 10.78 3.39 -17.92
N VAL A 168 10.11 3.32 -16.79
CA VAL A 168 8.69 3.63 -16.63
C VAL A 168 8.54 5.01 -16.00
N LEU A 169 7.66 5.83 -16.55
CA LEU A 169 7.37 7.16 -16.04
C LEU A 169 6.39 7.05 -14.87
N VAL A 170 6.73 7.70 -13.76
CA VAL A 170 5.94 7.72 -12.52
C VAL A 170 5.71 9.16 -12.11
N VAL A 171 4.45 9.56 -11.95
CA VAL A 171 4.10 10.83 -11.29
C VAL A 171 4.09 10.62 -9.80
N VAL A 172 4.70 11.54 -9.09
CA VAL A 172 4.81 11.57 -7.62
C VAL A 172 4.14 12.84 -7.12
N ALA A 173 3.23 12.70 -6.15
CA ALA A 173 2.64 13.83 -5.44
C ALA A 173 2.89 13.68 -3.94
N VAL A 174 3.20 14.78 -3.26
CA VAL A 174 3.52 14.80 -1.83
C VAL A 174 2.88 16.00 -1.15
N GLU A 175 2.10 15.78 -0.10
CA GLU A 175 1.58 16.86 0.75
C GLU A 175 2.71 17.56 1.50
N LEU A 176 2.68 18.87 1.53
CA LEU A 176 3.52 19.70 2.39
C LEU A 176 2.82 19.94 3.73
N ARG A 177 3.57 19.86 4.81
CA ARG A 177 3.08 20.17 6.16
C ARG A 177 3.64 21.50 6.63
N LYS A 178 2.76 22.38 7.06
CA LYS A 178 3.18 23.65 7.69
C LYS A 178 3.33 23.45 9.21
N PRO A 179 4.34 24.05 9.87
CA PRO A 179 5.36 24.92 9.30
C PRO A 179 6.48 24.17 8.57
N LYS A 180 6.63 22.83 8.75
CA LYS A 180 7.72 22.05 8.14
C LYS A 180 7.37 20.57 8.07
N GLY A 181 7.76 19.90 6.99
CA GLY A 181 7.68 18.45 6.82
C GLY A 181 6.83 18.00 5.64
N PHE A 182 6.70 16.69 5.49
CA PHE A 182 5.96 16.06 4.41
C PHE A 182 4.83 15.20 4.96
N GLY A 183 3.69 15.24 4.29
CA GLY A 183 2.51 14.47 4.61
C GLY A 183 2.42 13.17 3.83
N ARG A 184 1.23 12.89 3.33
CA ARG A 184 0.96 11.71 2.51
C ARG A 184 1.58 11.86 1.12
N CYS A 185 1.87 10.73 0.47
CA CYS A 185 2.30 10.72 -0.92
C CYS A 185 1.39 9.85 -1.79
N ARG A 186 1.38 10.10 -3.09
CA ARG A 186 0.79 9.27 -4.13
C ARG A 186 1.79 9.06 -5.25
N LEU A 187 1.82 7.86 -5.78
CA LEU A 187 2.68 7.50 -6.91
C LEU A 187 1.85 6.74 -7.93
N ARG A 188 1.96 7.09 -9.20
CA ARG A 188 1.25 6.43 -10.30
C ARG A 188 2.12 6.27 -11.53
N VAL A 189 2.10 5.08 -12.09
CA VAL A 189 2.64 4.84 -13.42
C VAL A 189 1.76 5.55 -14.44
N VAL A 190 2.37 6.34 -15.33
CA VAL A 190 1.66 7.05 -16.39
C VAL A 190 2.32 6.76 -17.75
N PRO A 191 1.55 6.76 -18.85
CA PRO A 191 2.10 6.47 -20.17
C PRO A 191 3.00 7.60 -20.69
N ASN A 192 2.74 8.83 -20.26
CA ASN A 192 3.49 10.02 -20.65
C ASN A 192 3.21 11.20 -19.69
N ALA A 193 4.01 12.27 -19.81
CA ALA A 193 3.82 13.51 -19.05
C ALA A 193 3.00 14.57 -19.83
N ARG A 194 1.99 14.16 -20.60
CA ARG A 194 1.08 15.08 -21.28
C ARG A 194 -0.06 15.50 -20.35
N ALA A 195 -0.64 16.66 -20.62
CA ALA A 195 -1.69 17.23 -19.78
C ALA A 195 -2.87 16.28 -19.46
N PRO A 196 -3.42 15.46 -20.39
CA PRO A 196 -4.49 14.53 -20.04
C PRO A 196 -4.09 13.47 -19.00
N ALA A 197 -2.87 12.93 -19.10
CA ALA A 197 -2.39 11.92 -18.14
C ALA A 197 -2.13 12.52 -16.76
N LEU A 198 -1.52 13.71 -16.70
CA LEU A 198 -1.31 14.45 -15.46
C LEU A 198 -2.64 14.87 -14.82
N ARG A 199 -3.61 15.36 -15.64
CA ARG A 199 -4.93 15.71 -15.15
C ARG A 199 -5.67 14.54 -14.53
N SER A 200 -5.66 13.38 -15.18
CA SER A 200 -6.25 12.16 -14.60
C SER A 200 -5.62 11.81 -13.25
N PHE A 201 -4.31 11.93 -13.13
CA PHE A 201 -3.62 11.70 -11.86
C PHE A 201 -4.05 12.70 -10.78
N LEU A 202 -4.11 14.01 -11.10
CA LEU A 202 -4.49 15.06 -10.17
C LEU A 202 -5.93 14.85 -9.68
N LEU A 203 -6.89 14.64 -10.57
CA LEU A 203 -8.29 14.42 -10.22
C LEU A 203 -8.51 13.23 -9.28
N ASP A 204 -7.73 12.16 -9.45
CA ASP A 204 -7.85 10.97 -8.61
C ASP A 204 -7.11 11.09 -7.27
N CYS A 205 -6.03 11.87 -7.21
CA CYS A 205 -5.11 11.87 -6.10
C CYS A 205 -5.08 13.13 -5.25
N VAL A 206 -5.52 14.27 -5.81
CA VAL A 206 -5.45 15.60 -5.16
C VAL A 206 -6.86 16.16 -4.98
N GLU A 207 -7.13 16.75 -3.82
CA GLU A 207 -8.42 17.38 -3.51
C GLU A 207 -8.58 18.64 -4.34
N PRO A 208 -9.74 18.85 -5.00
CA PRO A 208 -10.03 20.13 -5.65
C PRO A 208 -9.88 21.31 -4.70
N GLY A 209 -9.30 22.42 -5.18
CA GLY A 209 -8.97 23.59 -4.38
C GLY A 209 -7.60 23.54 -3.69
N ALA A 210 -6.88 22.40 -3.74
CA ALA A 210 -5.51 22.33 -3.28
C ALA A 210 -4.57 23.18 -4.15
N VAL A 211 -3.43 23.60 -3.60
CA VAL A 211 -2.37 24.29 -4.34
C VAL A 211 -1.36 23.27 -4.84
N VAL A 212 -1.21 23.16 -6.15
CA VAL A 212 -0.28 22.25 -6.81
C VAL A 212 1.02 23.01 -7.13
N VAL A 213 2.12 22.58 -6.48
CA VAL A 213 3.47 23.14 -6.66
C VAL A 213 4.24 22.25 -7.63
N THR A 214 4.76 22.81 -8.74
CA THR A 214 5.43 22.04 -9.80
C THR A 214 6.75 22.69 -10.23
N ASP A 215 7.53 21.98 -11.07
CA ASP A 215 8.72 22.52 -11.74
C ASP A 215 8.41 23.48 -12.91
N GLY A 216 7.13 23.77 -13.16
CA GLY A 216 6.69 24.64 -14.26
C GLY A 216 6.74 23.99 -15.65
N LEU A 217 6.79 22.65 -15.76
CA LEU A 217 6.74 21.97 -17.05
C LEU A 217 5.47 22.36 -17.82
N ALA A 218 5.61 22.62 -19.12
CA ALA A 218 4.55 23.17 -19.99
C ALA A 218 3.17 22.45 -19.95
N PRO A 219 3.04 21.13 -19.77
CA PRO A 219 1.74 20.48 -19.64
C PRO A 219 0.96 20.77 -18.36
N TYR A 220 1.60 21.25 -17.28
CA TYR A 220 0.93 21.44 -15.97
C TYR A 220 -0.20 22.47 -15.99
N PRO A 221 -0.07 23.68 -16.59
CA PRO A 221 -1.18 24.62 -16.60
C PRO A 221 -2.47 24.04 -17.16
N ALA A 222 -2.38 23.29 -18.26
CA ALA A 222 -3.54 22.61 -18.87
C ALA A 222 -4.03 21.40 -18.05
N ALA A 223 -3.16 20.72 -17.30
CA ALA A 223 -3.53 19.61 -16.42
C ALA A 223 -4.24 20.10 -15.16
N ILE A 224 -3.81 21.20 -14.58
CA ILE A 224 -4.32 21.82 -13.37
C ILE A 224 -5.68 22.49 -13.64
N GLY A 225 -5.78 23.26 -14.72
CA GLY A 225 -7.02 23.97 -15.09
C GLY A 225 -7.49 24.90 -13.98
N ASN A 226 -8.82 24.94 -13.79
CA ASN A 226 -9.44 25.78 -12.75
C ASN A 226 -9.71 25.01 -11.45
N ASP A 227 -9.42 23.73 -11.39
CA ASP A 227 -9.74 22.89 -10.22
C ASP A 227 -8.76 23.07 -9.07
N TYR A 228 -7.54 23.60 -9.34
CA TYR A 228 -6.46 23.72 -8.37
C TYR A 228 -5.77 25.09 -8.47
N GLY A 229 -5.23 25.58 -7.36
CA GLY A 229 -4.21 26.63 -7.38
C GLY A 229 -2.93 26.09 -8.02
N HIS A 230 -2.17 26.95 -8.75
CA HIS A 230 -0.89 26.54 -9.35
C HIS A 230 0.23 27.46 -8.91
N GLU A 231 1.25 26.89 -8.30
CA GLU A 231 2.50 27.55 -7.95
C GLU A 231 3.66 26.90 -8.72
N PRO A 232 3.98 27.38 -9.93
CA PRO A 232 5.12 26.87 -10.68
C PRO A 232 6.41 27.43 -10.10
N PHE A 233 7.35 26.55 -9.75
CA PHE A 233 8.71 26.94 -9.39
C PHE A 233 9.60 26.84 -10.63
N SER A 234 9.90 27.98 -11.27
CA SER A 234 10.76 27.98 -12.43
C SER A 234 12.21 27.70 -12.03
N ILE A 235 12.69 26.52 -12.36
CA ILE A 235 14.10 26.11 -12.18
C ILE A 235 14.99 26.77 -13.24
N ALA A 236 14.44 27.02 -14.43
CA ALA A 236 15.15 27.67 -15.53
C ALA A 236 15.44 29.12 -15.17
N GLY A 237 16.72 29.45 -15.01
CA GLY A 237 17.19 30.79 -14.70
C GLY A 237 17.29 31.15 -13.20
N SER A 238 16.78 30.33 -12.29
CA SER A 238 16.86 30.60 -10.84
C SER A 238 18.21 30.22 -10.20
N GLY A 239 19.03 29.42 -10.87
CA GLY A 239 20.26 28.87 -10.30
C GLY A 239 20.01 27.85 -9.15
N VAL A 240 18.76 27.61 -8.79
CA VAL A 240 18.36 26.71 -7.71
C VAL A 240 18.21 25.27 -8.26
N ASN A 241 18.85 24.33 -7.60
CA ASN A 241 18.70 22.92 -7.96
C ASN A 241 17.27 22.40 -7.72
N SER A 242 16.77 21.53 -8.60
CA SER A 242 15.41 20.97 -8.53
C SER A 242 15.08 20.32 -7.18
N HIS A 243 16.04 19.69 -6.51
CA HIS A 243 15.85 19.08 -5.20
C HIS A 243 15.66 20.10 -4.06
N VAL A 244 15.99 21.37 -4.29
CA VAL A 244 15.72 22.47 -3.36
C VAL A 244 14.35 23.07 -3.64
N ALA A 245 13.95 23.09 -4.90
CA ALA A 245 12.65 23.61 -5.35
C ALA A 245 11.47 22.74 -4.92
N LEU A 246 11.60 21.42 -5.09
CA LEU A 246 10.57 20.41 -4.80
C LEU A 246 11.13 19.31 -3.89
N PRO A 247 11.47 19.63 -2.64
CA PRO A 247 12.19 18.70 -1.76
C PRO A 247 11.39 17.46 -1.39
N GLY A 248 10.07 17.54 -1.31
CA GLY A 248 9.19 16.42 -0.95
C GLY A 248 9.15 15.33 -2.02
N VAL A 249 8.85 15.70 -3.27
CA VAL A 249 8.81 14.75 -4.39
C VAL A 249 10.18 14.14 -4.66
N HIS A 250 11.25 14.93 -4.61
CA HIS A 250 12.61 14.40 -4.78
C HIS A 250 13.01 13.44 -3.67
N ARG A 251 12.62 13.72 -2.43
CA ARG A 251 12.82 12.80 -1.30
C ARG A 251 12.08 11.49 -1.51
N VAL A 252 10.80 11.54 -1.85
CA VAL A 252 9.97 10.33 -2.09
C VAL A 252 10.51 9.55 -3.29
N ALA A 253 10.84 10.21 -4.40
CA ALA A 253 11.43 9.57 -5.58
C ALA A 253 12.77 8.89 -5.27
N SER A 254 13.63 9.51 -4.47
CA SER A 254 14.89 8.91 -4.02
C SER A 254 14.67 7.70 -3.12
N LEU A 255 13.73 7.78 -2.18
CA LEU A 255 13.40 6.69 -1.26
C LEU A 255 12.82 5.48 -1.99
N VAL A 256 11.88 5.67 -2.93
CA VAL A 256 11.29 4.56 -3.69
C VAL A 256 12.33 3.88 -4.59
N LYS A 257 13.19 4.64 -5.27
CA LYS A 257 14.28 4.08 -6.09
C LYS A 257 15.25 3.24 -5.26
N ARG A 258 15.66 3.75 -4.10
CA ARG A 258 16.53 3.03 -3.17
C ARG A 258 15.88 1.75 -2.64
N TRP A 259 14.59 1.83 -2.29
CA TRP A 259 13.84 0.67 -1.82
C TRP A 259 13.68 -0.41 -2.90
N LEU A 260 13.34 -0.02 -4.13
CA LEU A 260 13.24 -0.94 -5.26
C LEU A 260 14.59 -1.61 -5.57
N LEU A 261 15.68 -0.86 -5.53
CA LEU A 261 17.02 -1.41 -5.76
C LEU A 261 17.44 -2.34 -4.61
N GLY A 262 17.27 -1.93 -3.37
CA GLY A 262 17.75 -2.67 -2.20
C GLY A 262 16.94 -3.94 -1.91
N THR A 263 15.61 -3.89 -2.03
CA THR A 263 14.74 -5.03 -1.69
C THR A 263 14.48 -5.93 -2.90
N HIS A 264 14.35 -5.36 -4.10
CA HIS A 264 13.96 -6.06 -5.33
C HIS A 264 15.05 -6.09 -6.39
N GLN A 265 16.26 -5.58 -6.08
CA GLN A 265 17.44 -5.56 -6.98
C GLN A 265 17.15 -4.90 -8.34
N GLY A 266 16.19 -3.98 -8.39
CA GLY A 266 15.74 -3.32 -9.61
C GLY A 266 15.00 -4.23 -10.62
N ALA A 267 14.79 -5.49 -10.30
CA ALA A 267 14.09 -6.48 -11.15
C ALA A 267 12.57 -6.32 -11.03
N VAL A 268 12.05 -5.12 -11.30
CA VAL A 268 10.61 -4.83 -11.31
C VAL A 268 10.21 -4.48 -12.73
N GLU A 269 9.40 -5.34 -13.35
CA GLU A 269 8.84 -5.12 -14.67
C GLU A 269 7.80 -4.01 -14.65
N GLY A 270 7.70 -3.24 -15.75
CA GLY A 270 6.82 -2.08 -15.86
C GLY A 270 5.37 -2.39 -15.53
N ASP A 271 4.85 -3.52 -16.01
CA ASP A 271 3.46 -3.95 -15.83
C ASP A 271 3.09 -4.21 -14.36
N HIS A 272 4.09 -4.53 -13.54
CA HIS A 272 3.89 -4.81 -12.12
C HIS A 272 4.31 -3.66 -11.20
N LEU A 273 4.93 -2.61 -11.76
CA LEU A 273 5.52 -1.51 -10.98
C LEU A 273 4.48 -0.83 -10.07
N GLN A 274 3.25 -0.63 -10.53
CA GLN A 274 2.21 0.03 -9.72
C GLN A 274 2.00 -0.66 -8.37
N GLY A 275 1.93 -1.98 -8.31
CA GLY A 275 1.77 -2.70 -7.06
C GLY A 275 2.93 -2.48 -6.07
N TYR A 276 4.16 -2.32 -6.57
CA TYR A 276 5.30 -1.97 -5.73
C TYR A 276 5.22 -0.51 -5.24
N LEU A 277 4.79 0.42 -6.09
CA LEU A 277 4.57 1.81 -5.67
C LEU A 277 3.49 1.92 -4.58
N ASP A 278 2.44 1.12 -4.69
CA ASP A 278 1.37 1.04 -3.70
C ASP A 278 1.87 0.47 -2.36
N GLU A 279 2.70 -0.58 -2.39
CA GLU A 279 3.38 -1.08 -1.18
C GLU A 279 4.29 -0.02 -0.57
N PHE A 280 5.07 0.69 -1.39
CA PHE A 280 5.93 1.77 -0.91
C PHE A 280 5.11 2.88 -0.24
N ALA A 281 4.05 3.37 -0.89
CA ALA A 281 3.17 4.40 -0.34
C ALA A 281 2.53 3.94 0.98
N PHE A 282 2.06 2.70 1.06
CA PHE A 282 1.53 2.11 2.29
C PHE A 282 2.56 2.14 3.43
N ARG A 283 3.81 1.75 3.16
CA ARG A 283 4.91 1.76 4.13
C ARG A 283 5.30 3.18 4.54
N TYR A 284 5.36 4.08 3.59
CA TYR A 284 5.68 5.49 3.80
C TYR A 284 4.68 6.16 4.76
N HIS A 285 3.37 5.94 4.55
CA HIS A 285 2.34 6.49 5.43
C HIS A 285 2.29 5.86 6.81
N ALA A 286 2.71 4.62 6.92
CA ALA A 286 2.68 3.90 8.18
C ALA A 286 3.98 4.04 8.98
N ALA A 287 5.04 4.62 8.42
CA ALA A 287 6.19 5.06 9.20
C ALA A 287 5.75 6.21 10.13
N PRO A 288 6.18 6.26 11.40
CA PRO A 288 6.00 7.46 12.20
C PRO A 288 6.60 8.62 11.41
N LEU A 289 5.82 9.69 11.24
CA LEU A 289 6.29 10.89 10.55
C LEU A 289 7.36 11.54 11.43
N GLY A 290 8.58 11.01 11.35
CA GLY A 290 9.74 11.52 12.06
C GLY A 290 10.09 12.89 11.50
N VAL A 291 10.32 13.83 12.41
CA VAL A 291 10.88 15.15 12.13
C VAL A 291 12.15 14.98 11.29
N PRO A 292 12.35 15.76 10.21
CA PRO A 292 13.58 15.71 9.42
C PRO A 292 14.78 16.01 10.33
N GLY A 293 15.74 15.10 10.40
CA GLY A 293 16.97 15.29 11.19
C GLY A 293 17.17 14.39 12.39
N SER A 294 16.16 13.62 12.84
CA SER A 294 16.41 12.60 13.85
C SER A 294 17.05 11.38 13.22
N PRO A 295 18.23 10.92 13.68
CA PRO A 295 18.68 9.56 13.42
C PRO A 295 17.59 8.63 13.94
N VAL A 296 17.35 7.52 13.25
CA VAL A 296 16.41 6.48 13.67
C VAL A 296 16.70 6.14 15.12
N SER A 297 15.99 6.77 16.06
CA SER A 297 16.13 6.44 17.44
C SER A 297 15.54 5.05 17.63
N THR A 298 16.39 4.11 17.92
CA THR A 298 16.11 2.82 18.51
C THR A 298 15.55 3.01 19.91
N SER A 299 14.43 3.69 20.07
CA SER A 299 13.67 3.66 21.30
C SER A 299 12.56 2.63 21.17
N ALA A 300 12.85 1.45 21.67
CA ALA A 300 11.86 0.46 22.06
C ALA A 300 10.96 1.05 23.13
N ARG A 301 9.89 1.76 22.72
CA ARG A 301 8.80 2.08 23.64
C ARG A 301 7.49 2.09 22.88
N THR A 302 6.58 1.19 23.31
CA THR A 302 5.13 1.17 23.16
C THR A 302 4.57 1.16 21.75
N GLY A 303 3.93 0.06 21.38
CA GLY A 303 2.87 -0.15 20.38
C GLY A 303 2.79 0.84 19.19
N GLY A 304 3.85 0.99 18.41
CA GLY A 304 3.84 1.91 17.28
C GLY A 304 2.97 1.43 16.11
N PRO A 305 2.43 2.35 15.29
CA PRO A 305 1.47 2.09 14.19
C PRO A 305 1.98 1.14 13.09
N GLY A 306 3.26 0.76 13.13
CA GLY A 306 3.84 -0.21 12.20
C GLY A 306 3.35 -1.64 12.35
N ARG A 307 2.86 -2.03 13.51
CA ARG A 307 2.48 -3.41 13.84
C ARG A 307 1.02 -3.75 13.56
N ALA A 308 0.15 -2.76 13.43
CA ALA A 308 -1.24 -2.96 13.02
C ALA A 308 -1.43 -3.16 11.50
N ARG A 309 -0.37 -3.08 10.70
CA ARG A 309 -0.44 -3.04 9.23
C ARG A 309 -0.99 -4.31 8.61
N HIS A 310 -0.59 -5.48 9.12
CA HIS A 310 -1.08 -6.77 8.59
C HIS A 310 -2.58 -6.97 8.83
N LEU A 311 -3.09 -6.47 9.95
CA LEU A 311 -4.53 -6.44 10.21
C LEU A 311 -5.27 -5.46 9.33
N GLN A 312 -4.69 -4.28 9.07
CA GLN A 312 -5.29 -3.31 8.15
C GLN A 312 -5.39 -3.88 6.73
N VAL A 313 -4.40 -4.64 6.27
CA VAL A 313 -4.45 -5.34 4.97
C VAL A 313 -5.54 -6.41 4.99
N ALA A 314 -5.57 -7.30 5.97
CA ALA A 314 -6.58 -8.35 6.08
C ALA A 314 -8.00 -7.75 6.22
N ARG A 315 -8.18 -6.72 7.06
CA ARG A 315 -9.48 -6.06 7.29
C ARG A 315 -9.97 -5.29 6.08
N ARG A 316 -9.08 -4.63 5.33
CA ARG A 316 -9.43 -3.89 4.11
C ARG A 316 -10.01 -4.79 3.04
N GLU A 317 -9.42 -5.97 2.85
CA GLU A 317 -9.94 -6.96 1.90
C GLU A 317 -11.23 -7.65 2.38
N LEU A 318 -11.40 -7.79 3.69
CA LEU A 318 -12.59 -8.41 4.25
C LEU A 318 -13.76 -7.43 4.40
N GLY A 319 -13.48 -6.10 4.56
CA GLY A 319 -14.48 -5.06 4.72
C GLY A 319 -14.88 -4.30 3.45
N ALA A 320 -14.12 -4.40 2.35
CA ALA A 320 -14.37 -3.64 1.12
C ALA A 320 -15.55 -4.18 0.26
N GLN A 321 -16.31 -5.13 0.77
CA GLN A 321 -17.45 -5.76 0.09
C GLN A 321 -18.74 -5.73 0.92
N ALA A 322 -18.81 -4.87 1.93
CA ALA A 322 -20.05 -4.59 2.66
C ALA A 322 -20.72 -3.31 2.17
#